data_280e7cfc4f2e0e4179d5bea41fc6005c
#
_entry.id   280e7cfc4f2e0e4179d5bea41fc6005c
#
_cell.length_a   1.000
_cell.length_b   1.000
_cell.length_c   1.000
_cell.angle_alpha   90.00
_cell.angle_beta   90.00
_cell.angle_gamma   90.00
#
_symmetry.space_group_name_H-M   'P 1'
#
loop_
_entity.id
_entity.type
_entity.pdbx_description
1 polymer ?
#
loop_
_entity_poly.entity_id
_entity_poly.type
_entity_poly.pdbx_seq_one_letter_code
_entity_poly.pdbx_strand_id
1 'polypeptide(L)'
;CIRDSLHCNHPLTEYITSMIGDGFRKDSFELDKMLGFKGNQDVLANILKIKQDAKKRCAEFIKANTGEEINTHSVYDIQIKRLHEYKRQQLNALYIIDRYLKIKAGEKPQRPVTFIFGAKAAPAYVIAKDIIHLLLCLQELINNDPEVSPYMKVVMVENYNVSAAEKLIPACDISEQISLASKEASGTGNMKFMLNGAVTLGTMDGANVEISQLVGKDNIYIFGESSEQVIEHYEKADYCSRDFYEKDERIRRAVDFIVGNELLSIGSEEHLRRLHHEIVS
;
A
#
# COMPACT_ATOMS: atom_id res chain seq x y z
N CYS A 1 -16.12 -1.27 10.95
CA CYS A 1 -14.94 -2.02 10.42
C CYS A 1 -15.06 -3.52 10.66
N ILE A 2 -15.38 -3.99 11.87
CA ILE A 2 -15.54 -5.42 12.15
C ILE A 2 -16.58 -6.07 11.23
N ARG A 3 -17.77 -5.49 11.11
CA ARG A 3 -18.83 -6.03 10.24
C ARG A 3 -18.36 -6.20 8.80
N ASP A 4 -17.71 -5.20 8.24
CA ASP A 4 -17.19 -5.25 6.87
C ASP A 4 -16.11 -6.34 6.72
N SER A 5 -15.21 -6.46 7.70
CA SER A 5 -14.16 -7.49 7.71
C SER A 5 -14.73 -8.90 7.82
N LEU A 6 -15.78 -9.10 8.63
CA LEU A 6 -16.49 -10.36 8.76
C LEU A 6 -17.15 -10.80 7.43
N HIS A 7 -17.68 -9.85 6.66
CA HIS A 7 -18.33 -10.14 5.38
C HIS A 7 -17.30 -10.42 4.27
N CYS A 8 -16.21 -9.68 4.19
CA CYS A 8 -15.25 -9.85 3.10
C CYS A 8 -14.31 -11.04 3.30
N ASN A 9 -14.12 -11.53 4.55
CA ASN A 9 -13.27 -12.67 4.86
C ASN A 9 -13.99 -13.73 5.68
N HIS A 10 -15.01 -14.32 5.08
CA HIS A 10 -15.83 -15.35 5.71
C HIS A 10 -14.99 -16.54 6.26
N PRO A 11 -13.98 -17.08 5.53
CA PRO A 11 -13.15 -18.17 6.06
C PRO A 11 -12.41 -17.79 7.34
N LEU A 12 -11.88 -16.56 7.44
CA LEU A 12 -11.23 -16.10 8.67
C LEU A 12 -12.23 -15.96 9.82
N THR A 13 -13.40 -15.40 9.50
CA THR A 13 -14.50 -15.24 10.47
C THR A 13 -14.94 -16.55 11.06
N GLU A 14 -15.18 -17.57 10.23
CA GLU A 14 -15.58 -18.90 10.69
C GLU A 14 -14.47 -19.58 11.51
N TYR A 15 -13.22 -19.41 11.09
CA TYR A 15 -12.09 -19.94 11.84
C TYR A 15 -11.97 -19.29 13.23
N ILE A 16 -12.06 -17.97 13.34
CA ILE A 16 -12.07 -17.28 14.63
C ILE A 16 -13.27 -17.73 15.48
N THR A 17 -14.46 -17.86 14.88
CA THR A 17 -15.66 -18.34 15.57
C THR A 17 -15.46 -19.74 16.14
N SER A 18 -14.78 -20.63 15.44
CA SER A 18 -14.49 -21.98 15.92
C SER A 18 -13.55 -22.03 17.13
N MET A 19 -12.72 -20.98 17.31
CA MET A 19 -11.74 -20.92 18.39
C MET A 19 -12.27 -20.20 19.64
N ILE A 20 -12.99 -19.09 19.47
CA ILE A 20 -13.38 -18.20 20.59
C ILE A 20 -14.90 -17.96 20.69
N GLY A 21 -15.72 -18.62 19.84
CA GLY A 21 -17.15 -18.37 19.76
C GLY A 21 -17.49 -17.13 18.92
N ASP A 22 -18.76 -16.76 18.85
CA ASP A 22 -19.27 -15.68 17.98
C ASP A 22 -19.48 -14.34 18.69
N GLY A 23 -19.17 -14.26 19.99
CA GLY A 23 -19.37 -13.08 20.81
C GLY A 23 -18.68 -11.81 20.27
N PHE A 24 -17.51 -11.97 19.65
CA PHE A 24 -16.76 -10.86 19.05
C PHE A 24 -17.52 -10.13 17.91
N ARG A 25 -18.58 -10.73 17.37
CA ARG A 25 -19.46 -10.08 16.39
C ARG A 25 -20.30 -8.96 17.03
N LYS A 26 -20.50 -9.02 18.34
CA LYS A 26 -21.25 -8.01 19.13
C LYS A 26 -20.30 -7.14 19.93
N ASP A 27 -19.28 -7.72 20.52
CA ASP A 27 -18.26 -7.06 21.32
C ASP A 27 -16.87 -7.38 20.77
N SER A 28 -16.26 -6.38 20.15
CA SER A 28 -14.93 -6.51 19.50
C SER A 28 -13.82 -6.83 20.49
N PHE A 29 -13.95 -6.50 21.78
CA PHE A 29 -12.95 -6.83 22.79
C PHE A 29 -12.82 -8.34 23.04
N GLU A 30 -13.82 -9.13 22.67
CA GLU A 30 -13.70 -10.58 22.71
C GLU A 30 -12.63 -11.14 21.78
N LEU A 31 -12.19 -10.39 20.77
CA LEU A 31 -11.03 -10.78 19.94
C LEU A 31 -9.73 -10.93 20.74
N ASP A 32 -9.62 -10.31 21.91
CA ASP A 32 -8.46 -10.46 22.79
C ASP A 32 -8.26 -11.91 23.25
N LYS A 33 -9.32 -12.73 23.24
CA LYS A 33 -9.23 -14.18 23.49
C LYS A 33 -8.29 -14.88 22.50
N MET A 34 -8.10 -14.31 21.29
CA MET A 34 -7.14 -14.82 20.30
C MET A 34 -5.69 -14.77 20.79
N LEU A 35 -5.35 -13.88 21.72
CA LEU A 35 -4.03 -13.77 22.30
C LEU A 35 -3.62 -15.07 23.03
N GLY A 36 -4.59 -15.85 23.53
CA GLY A 36 -4.35 -17.16 24.12
C GLY A 36 -3.76 -18.20 23.15
N PHE A 37 -3.86 -17.96 21.86
CA PHE A 37 -3.31 -18.81 20.80
C PHE A 37 -1.98 -18.29 20.24
N LYS A 38 -1.43 -17.23 20.80
CA LYS A 38 -0.15 -16.65 20.38
C LYS A 38 0.95 -17.73 20.45
N GLY A 39 1.62 -17.97 19.31
CA GLY A 39 2.67 -18.97 19.18
C GLY A 39 2.18 -20.42 18.92
N ASN A 40 0.88 -20.67 18.89
CA ASN A 40 0.35 -21.97 18.48
C ASN A 40 0.55 -22.18 16.98
N GLN A 41 1.41 -23.15 16.63
CA GLN A 41 1.84 -23.38 15.24
C GLN A 41 0.69 -23.82 14.33
N ASP A 42 -0.24 -24.64 14.83
CA ASP A 42 -1.40 -25.11 14.05
C ASP A 42 -2.36 -23.95 13.74
N VAL A 43 -2.57 -23.04 14.70
CA VAL A 43 -3.39 -21.84 14.51
C VAL A 43 -2.73 -20.91 13.49
N LEU A 44 -1.44 -20.67 13.60
CA LEU A 44 -0.69 -19.85 12.66
C LEU A 44 -0.72 -20.44 11.25
N ALA A 45 -0.52 -21.76 11.11
CA ALA A 45 -0.59 -22.46 9.83
C ALA A 45 -1.97 -22.33 9.16
N ASN A 46 -3.05 -22.45 9.93
CA ASN A 46 -4.40 -22.29 9.43
C ASN A 46 -4.69 -20.83 8.99
N ILE A 47 -4.25 -19.83 9.77
CA ILE A 47 -4.39 -18.41 9.37
C ILE A 47 -3.60 -18.15 8.09
N LEU A 48 -2.38 -18.66 7.95
CA LEU A 48 -1.57 -18.53 6.73
C LEU A 48 -2.23 -19.21 5.54
N LYS A 49 -2.86 -20.37 5.72
CA LYS A 49 -3.63 -21.05 4.66
C LYS A 49 -4.81 -20.19 4.20
N ILE A 50 -5.59 -19.64 5.15
CA ILE A 50 -6.71 -18.74 4.83
C ILE A 50 -6.21 -17.50 4.04
N LYS A 51 -5.09 -16.91 4.46
CA LYS A 51 -4.43 -15.80 3.76
C LYS A 51 -4.03 -16.22 2.34
N GLN A 52 -3.38 -17.37 2.18
CA GLN A 52 -2.95 -17.87 0.87
C GLN A 52 -4.15 -18.11 -0.08
N ASP A 53 -5.26 -18.62 0.43
CA ASP A 53 -6.47 -18.80 -0.37
C ASP A 53 -7.13 -17.45 -0.71
N ALA A 54 -7.06 -16.44 0.15
CA ALA A 54 -7.45 -15.08 -0.16
C ALA A 54 -6.58 -14.47 -1.28
N LYS A 55 -5.26 -14.73 -1.26
CA LYS A 55 -4.33 -14.28 -2.31
C LYS A 55 -4.63 -14.92 -3.66
N LYS A 56 -5.00 -16.20 -3.70
CA LYS A 56 -5.43 -16.87 -4.95
C LYS A 56 -6.68 -16.19 -5.54
N ARG A 57 -7.73 -15.96 -4.72
CA ARG A 57 -8.95 -15.26 -5.15
C ARG A 57 -8.67 -13.83 -5.63
N CYS A 58 -7.74 -13.15 -4.97
CA CYS A 58 -7.28 -11.83 -5.37
C CYS A 58 -6.56 -11.88 -6.74
N ALA A 59 -5.67 -12.85 -6.95
CA ALA A 59 -4.95 -13.03 -8.21
C ALA A 59 -5.91 -13.33 -9.38
N GLU A 60 -6.90 -14.18 -9.16
CA GLU A 60 -7.96 -14.46 -10.14
C GLU A 60 -8.77 -13.19 -10.48
N PHE A 61 -9.13 -12.40 -9.46
CA PHE A 61 -9.81 -11.13 -9.63
C PHE A 61 -8.97 -10.13 -10.45
N ILE A 62 -7.69 -9.98 -10.12
CA ILE A 62 -6.76 -9.11 -10.85
C ILE A 62 -6.64 -9.56 -12.29
N LYS A 63 -6.39 -10.86 -12.54
CA LYS A 63 -6.28 -11.41 -13.89
C LYS A 63 -7.54 -11.14 -14.72
N ALA A 64 -8.73 -11.32 -14.13
CA ALA A 64 -10.01 -11.08 -14.81
C ALA A 64 -10.26 -9.60 -15.16
N ASN A 65 -9.74 -8.67 -14.34
CA ASN A 65 -10.02 -7.23 -14.52
C ASN A 65 -8.92 -6.48 -15.28
N THR A 66 -7.67 -6.92 -15.20
CA THR A 66 -6.51 -6.22 -15.76
C THR A 66 -5.74 -7.04 -16.78
N GLY A 67 -5.97 -8.35 -16.86
CA GLY A 67 -5.15 -9.27 -17.64
C GLY A 67 -3.82 -9.66 -16.98
N GLU A 68 -3.43 -9.01 -15.88
CA GLU A 68 -2.15 -9.23 -15.21
C GLU A 68 -2.13 -10.53 -14.39
N GLU A 69 -1.10 -11.31 -14.56
CA GLU A 69 -0.83 -12.49 -13.73
C GLU A 69 0.15 -12.13 -12.61
N ILE A 70 -0.26 -12.37 -11.35
CA ILE A 70 0.55 -12.09 -10.17
C ILE A 70 0.88 -13.36 -9.40
N ASN A 71 2.06 -13.38 -8.79
CA ASN A 71 2.52 -14.50 -7.98
C ASN A 71 1.85 -14.48 -6.59
N THR A 72 1.05 -15.50 -6.29
CA THR A 72 0.37 -15.62 -4.99
C THR A 72 1.31 -15.85 -3.80
N HIS A 73 2.59 -16.16 -4.05
CA HIS A 73 3.63 -16.28 -3.02
C HIS A 73 4.46 -15.00 -2.83
N SER A 74 4.26 -13.97 -3.67
CA SER A 74 4.88 -12.66 -3.46
C SER A 74 4.25 -11.95 -2.26
N VAL A 75 4.97 -11.00 -1.66
CA VAL A 75 4.40 -10.07 -0.68
C VAL A 75 3.42 -9.14 -1.41
N TYR A 76 2.18 -9.06 -0.94
CA TYR A 76 1.19 -8.13 -1.48
C TYR A 76 1.21 -6.83 -0.67
N ASP A 77 1.83 -5.82 -1.27
CA ASP A 77 1.88 -4.45 -0.77
C ASP A 77 0.73 -3.66 -1.41
N ILE A 78 -0.24 -3.22 -0.60
CA ILE A 78 -1.50 -2.69 -1.13
C ILE A 78 -1.76 -1.27 -0.65
N GLN A 79 -1.96 -0.36 -1.63
CA GLN A 79 -2.39 1.02 -1.40
C GLN A 79 -3.69 1.31 -2.18
N ILE A 80 -4.83 1.07 -1.55
CA ILE A 80 -6.15 1.28 -2.13
C ILE A 80 -6.90 2.38 -1.40
N LYS A 81 -6.99 3.54 -2.03
CA LYS A 81 -7.67 4.74 -1.51
C LYS A 81 -7.87 5.76 -2.62
N ARG A 82 -8.79 6.73 -2.44
CA ARG A 82 -8.89 7.87 -3.35
C ARG A 82 -7.53 8.51 -3.55
N LEU A 83 -7.21 8.87 -4.78
CA LEU A 83 -5.95 9.54 -5.06
C LEU A 83 -5.99 10.97 -4.57
N HIS A 84 -4.99 11.36 -3.82
CA HIS A 84 -4.76 12.70 -3.34
C HIS A 84 -3.29 12.88 -2.97
N GLU A 85 -2.70 14.05 -3.23
CA GLU A 85 -1.28 14.31 -2.95
C GLU A 85 -0.91 14.01 -1.50
N TYR A 86 -1.74 14.41 -0.50
CA TYR A 86 -1.45 14.13 0.90
C TYR A 86 -1.47 12.64 1.27
N LYS A 87 -2.11 11.79 0.46
CA LYS A 87 -2.09 10.31 0.65
C LYS A 87 -0.81 9.67 0.13
N ARG A 88 -0.02 10.43 -0.58
CA ARG A 88 1.35 10.17 -1.01
C ARG A 88 1.54 8.90 -1.83
N GLN A 89 0.60 8.56 -2.74
CA GLN A 89 0.81 7.48 -3.70
C GLN A 89 2.06 7.73 -4.56
N GLN A 90 2.39 9.00 -4.84
CA GLN A 90 3.64 9.39 -5.51
C GLN A 90 4.89 9.00 -4.71
N LEU A 91 4.86 9.04 -3.38
CA LEU A 91 5.97 8.58 -2.54
C LEU A 91 6.19 7.07 -2.69
N ASN A 92 5.10 6.29 -2.70
CA ASN A 92 5.17 4.86 -2.97
C ASN A 92 5.69 4.58 -4.40
N ALA A 93 5.27 5.37 -5.40
CA ALA A 93 5.80 5.29 -6.77
C ALA A 93 7.33 5.53 -6.81
N LEU A 94 7.85 6.53 -6.08
CA LEU A 94 9.29 6.78 -5.96
C LEU A 94 10.02 5.62 -5.30
N TYR A 95 9.43 5.00 -4.28
CA TYR A 95 9.97 3.78 -3.66
C TYR A 95 10.03 2.62 -4.67
N ILE A 96 9.00 2.43 -5.47
CA ILE A 96 8.96 1.41 -6.53
C ILE A 96 10.06 1.66 -7.56
N ILE A 97 10.27 2.91 -7.96
CA ILE A 97 11.37 3.29 -8.87
C ILE A 97 12.73 2.96 -8.25
N ASP A 98 12.96 3.33 -6.99
CA ASP A 98 14.21 2.97 -6.29
C ASP A 98 14.43 1.46 -6.25
N ARG A 99 13.38 0.67 -6.00
CA ARG A 99 13.45 -0.80 -6.03
C ARG A 99 13.74 -1.34 -7.42
N TYR A 100 13.11 -0.78 -8.46
CA TYR A 100 13.38 -1.11 -9.86
C TYR A 100 14.86 -0.91 -10.20
N LEU A 101 15.39 0.26 -9.89
CA LEU A 101 16.79 0.60 -10.15
C LEU A 101 17.78 -0.32 -9.40
N LYS A 102 17.45 -0.68 -8.16
CA LYS A 102 18.24 -1.63 -7.37
C LYS A 102 18.24 -3.03 -7.97
N ILE A 103 17.09 -3.53 -8.42
CA ILE A 103 16.99 -4.84 -9.06
C ILE A 103 17.80 -4.83 -10.38
N LYS A 104 17.73 -3.77 -11.17
CA LYS A 104 18.56 -3.58 -12.39
C LYS A 104 20.04 -3.53 -12.08
N ALA A 105 20.42 -3.02 -10.90
CA ALA A 105 21.80 -3.04 -10.41
C ALA A 105 22.24 -4.39 -9.80
N GLY A 106 21.35 -5.40 -9.77
CA GLY A 106 21.65 -6.75 -9.26
C GLY A 106 21.22 -7.02 -7.82
N GLU A 107 20.63 -6.05 -7.12
CA GLU A 107 20.13 -6.20 -5.74
C GLU A 107 18.75 -6.87 -5.74
N LYS A 108 18.72 -8.19 -5.80
CA LYS A 108 17.47 -8.95 -5.85
C LYS A 108 16.84 -9.10 -4.46
N PRO A 109 15.53 -8.89 -4.29
CA PRO A 109 14.86 -9.13 -3.01
C PRO A 109 14.79 -10.63 -2.70
N GLN A 110 14.81 -10.97 -1.40
CA GLN A 110 14.65 -12.35 -0.94
C GLN A 110 13.28 -12.96 -1.28
N ARG A 111 12.25 -12.11 -1.34
CA ARG A 111 10.89 -12.49 -1.71
C ARG A 111 10.37 -11.52 -2.77
N PRO A 112 9.66 -12.02 -3.79
CA PRO A 112 9.00 -11.13 -4.74
C PRO A 112 7.96 -10.26 -4.04
N VAL A 113 7.75 -9.05 -4.57
CA VAL A 113 6.73 -8.10 -4.09
C VAL A 113 5.79 -7.75 -5.23
N THR A 114 4.50 -7.72 -4.96
CA THR A 114 3.48 -7.20 -5.87
C THR A 114 2.86 -5.97 -5.25
N PHE A 115 3.11 -4.81 -5.85
CA PHE A 115 2.49 -3.54 -5.48
C PHE A 115 1.12 -3.43 -6.15
N ILE A 116 0.08 -3.30 -5.36
CA ILE A 116 -1.30 -3.24 -5.85
C ILE A 116 -1.90 -1.90 -5.48
N PHE A 117 -2.24 -1.12 -6.49
CA PHE A 117 -2.92 0.16 -6.33
C PHE A 117 -4.39 0.06 -6.75
N GLY A 118 -5.22 0.81 -6.07
CA GLY A 118 -6.59 1.05 -6.49
C GLY A 118 -6.97 2.46 -6.10
N ALA A 119 -7.23 3.31 -7.08
CA ALA A 119 -7.53 4.72 -6.85
C ALA A 119 -8.54 5.27 -7.85
N LYS A 120 -9.15 6.39 -7.48
CA LYS A 120 -9.94 7.24 -8.35
C LYS A 120 -9.53 8.68 -8.12
N ALA A 121 -9.32 9.43 -9.19
CA ALA A 121 -9.08 10.87 -9.16
C ALA A 121 -10.35 11.64 -9.54
N ALA A 122 -10.56 12.81 -8.93
CA ALA A 122 -11.59 13.73 -9.39
C ALA A 122 -11.25 14.22 -10.82
N PRO A 123 -12.23 14.39 -11.72
CA PRO A 123 -11.96 14.76 -13.12
C PRO A 123 -11.11 16.03 -13.30
N ALA A 124 -11.29 17.02 -12.42
CA ALA A 124 -10.57 18.29 -12.45
C ALA A 124 -9.20 18.25 -11.75
N TYR A 125 -8.87 17.17 -11.04
CA TYR A 125 -7.63 17.07 -10.27
C TYR A 125 -6.49 16.55 -11.15
N VAL A 126 -5.80 17.47 -11.83
CA VAL A 126 -4.79 17.16 -12.86
C VAL A 126 -3.64 16.34 -12.30
N ILE A 127 -2.99 16.78 -11.21
CA ILE A 127 -1.85 16.08 -10.59
C ILE A 127 -2.23 14.67 -10.12
N ALA A 128 -3.44 14.48 -9.61
CA ALA A 128 -3.91 13.14 -9.26
C ALA A 128 -3.97 12.20 -10.47
N LYS A 129 -4.35 12.71 -11.64
CA LYS A 129 -4.32 11.94 -12.89
C LYS A 129 -2.91 11.68 -13.36
N ASP A 130 -1.99 12.62 -13.17
CA ASP A 130 -0.58 12.43 -13.51
C ASP A 130 0.07 11.36 -12.63
N ILE A 131 -0.29 11.28 -11.34
CA ILE A 131 0.16 10.20 -10.44
C ILE A 131 -0.38 8.84 -10.91
N ILE A 132 -1.66 8.75 -11.30
CA ILE A 132 -2.23 7.52 -11.88
C ILE A 132 -1.48 7.15 -13.16
N HIS A 133 -1.19 8.12 -14.02
CA HIS A 133 -0.44 7.91 -15.25
C HIS A 133 0.95 7.34 -14.98
N LEU A 134 1.68 7.90 -14.00
CA LEU A 134 2.98 7.35 -13.57
C LEU A 134 2.85 5.90 -13.11
N LEU A 135 1.84 5.57 -12.29
CA LEU A 135 1.63 4.19 -11.82
C LEU A 135 1.34 3.21 -12.97
N LEU A 136 0.59 3.64 -13.99
CA LEU A 136 0.35 2.84 -15.19
C LEU A 136 1.62 2.66 -16.03
N CYS A 137 2.44 3.70 -16.17
CA CYS A 137 3.74 3.59 -16.84
C CYS A 137 4.69 2.65 -16.09
N LEU A 138 4.69 2.69 -14.74
CA LEU A 138 5.48 1.76 -13.94
C LEU A 138 4.98 0.32 -14.06
N GLN A 139 3.67 0.11 -14.13
CA GLN A 139 3.09 -1.21 -14.40
C GLN A 139 3.59 -1.75 -15.75
N GLU A 140 3.48 -0.95 -16.81
CA GLU A 140 3.92 -1.33 -18.15
C GLU A 140 5.44 -1.66 -18.19
N LEU A 141 6.27 -0.76 -17.66
CA LEU A 141 7.71 -0.93 -17.63
C LEU A 141 8.12 -2.17 -16.84
N ILE A 142 7.66 -2.29 -15.60
CA ILE A 142 8.14 -3.30 -14.65
C ILE A 142 7.63 -4.69 -15.02
N ASN A 143 6.36 -4.80 -15.41
CA ASN A 143 5.76 -6.10 -15.68
C ASN A 143 6.27 -6.74 -16.97
N ASN A 144 6.76 -5.92 -17.90
CA ASN A 144 7.36 -6.38 -19.18
C ASN A 144 8.89 -6.46 -19.13
N ASP A 145 9.56 -6.05 -18.05
CA ASP A 145 11.01 -6.20 -17.90
C ASP A 145 11.36 -7.61 -17.37
N PRO A 146 11.96 -8.52 -18.18
CA PRO A 146 12.24 -9.88 -17.77
C PRO A 146 13.30 -9.99 -16.66
N GLU A 147 14.09 -8.95 -16.43
CA GLU A 147 15.06 -8.91 -15.32
C GLU A 147 14.41 -8.54 -14.00
N VAL A 148 13.27 -7.83 -14.02
CA VAL A 148 12.60 -7.25 -12.85
C VAL A 148 11.31 -7.99 -12.51
N SER A 149 10.48 -8.33 -13.49
CA SER A 149 9.14 -8.90 -13.29
C SER A 149 9.11 -10.20 -12.46
N PRO A 150 10.15 -11.04 -12.40
CA PRO A 150 10.18 -12.18 -11.48
C PRO A 150 10.25 -11.77 -9.99
N TYR A 151 10.73 -10.58 -9.69
CA TYR A 151 10.99 -10.07 -8.34
C TYR A 151 10.02 -8.99 -7.89
N MET A 152 9.46 -8.26 -8.85
CA MET A 152 8.57 -7.14 -8.56
C MET A 152 7.54 -7.00 -9.67
N LYS A 153 6.27 -6.80 -9.28
CA LYS A 153 5.18 -6.42 -10.18
C LYS A 153 4.42 -5.23 -9.63
N VAL A 154 3.84 -4.46 -10.52
CA VAL A 154 2.94 -3.34 -10.20
C VAL A 154 1.60 -3.60 -10.88
N VAL A 155 0.51 -3.41 -10.15
CA VAL A 155 -0.84 -3.57 -10.67
C VAL A 155 -1.70 -2.39 -10.25
N MET A 156 -2.31 -1.72 -11.22
CA MET A 156 -3.32 -0.71 -10.98
C MET A 156 -4.71 -1.32 -11.24
N VAL A 157 -5.49 -1.51 -10.17
CA VAL A 157 -6.85 -2.03 -10.26
C VAL A 157 -7.78 -0.91 -10.72
N GLU A 158 -8.36 -1.09 -11.90
CA GLU A 158 -9.29 -0.14 -12.47
C GLU A 158 -10.59 -0.05 -11.67
N ASN A 159 -11.20 1.11 -11.72
CA ASN A 159 -12.53 1.37 -11.15
C ASN A 159 -12.68 0.87 -9.70
N TYR A 160 -11.65 1.08 -8.86
CA TYR A 160 -11.66 0.68 -7.45
C TYR A 160 -12.99 1.04 -6.76
N ASN A 161 -13.62 0.05 -6.14
CA ASN A 161 -14.91 0.12 -5.47
C ASN A 161 -14.99 -0.87 -4.31
N VAL A 162 -16.14 -0.96 -3.65
CA VAL A 162 -16.33 -1.86 -2.48
C VAL A 162 -16.08 -3.32 -2.86
N SER A 163 -16.57 -3.79 -4.00
CA SER A 163 -16.40 -5.18 -4.45
C SER A 163 -14.94 -5.53 -4.70
N ALA A 164 -14.14 -4.58 -5.23
CA ALA A 164 -12.70 -4.75 -5.35
C ALA A 164 -12.02 -4.80 -3.97
N ALA A 165 -12.43 -3.92 -3.04
CA ALA A 165 -11.90 -3.91 -1.67
C ALA A 165 -12.11 -5.24 -0.96
N GLU A 166 -13.26 -5.90 -1.13
CA GLU A 166 -13.57 -7.22 -0.56
C GLU A 166 -12.64 -8.33 -1.04
N LYS A 167 -12.01 -8.18 -2.19
CA LYS A 167 -11.02 -9.13 -2.72
C LYS A 167 -9.59 -8.77 -2.31
N LEU A 168 -9.28 -7.48 -2.27
CA LEU A 168 -7.93 -6.97 -2.03
C LEU A 168 -7.56 -6.99 -0.54
N ILE A 169 -8.46 -6.55 0.35
CA ILE A 169 -8.18 -6.42 1.79
C ILE A 169 -7.79 -7.76 2.44
N PRO A 170 -8.51 -8.89 2.23
CA PRO A 170 -8.12 -10.18 2.83
C PRO A 170 -6.77 -10.72 2.35
N ALA A 171 -6.37 -10.35 1.13
CA ALA A 171 -5.13 -10.81 0.49
C ALA A 171 -3.89 -10.01 0.89
N CYS A 172 -4.05 -8.84 1.50
CA CYS A 172 -2.99 -7.90 1.80
C CYS A 172 -2.00 -8.43 2.84
N ASP A 173 -0.71 -8.29 2.58
CA ASP A 173 0.36 -8.53 3.55
C ASP A 173 0.83 -7.21 4.16
N ILE A 174 1.08 -6.18 3.34
CA ILE A 174 1.49 -4.85 3.78
C ILE A 174 0.43 -3.83 3.35
N SER A 175 -0.10 -3.11 4.31
CA SER A 175 -1.08 -2.04 4.10
C SER A 175 -0.40 -0.69 4.15
N GLU A 176 -0.39 0.03 3.02
CA GLU A 176 0.20 1.36 2.87
C GLU A 176 -0.73 2.45 3.43
N GLN A 177 -0.36 3.01 4.58
CA GLN A 177 -1.10 4.05 5.30
C GLN A 177 -0.20 5.26 5.55
N ILE A 178 0.36 5.79 4.47
CA ILE A 178 1.47 6.75 4.43
C ILE A 178 1.03 8.20 4.16
N SER A 179 -0.17 8.61 4.56
CA SER A 179 -0.61 10.00 4.45
C SER A 179 0.36 10.96 5.15
N LEU A 180 0.43 12.19 4.65
CA LEU A 180 1.19 13.24 5.34
C LEU A 180 0.55 13.48 6.69
N ALA A 181 1.35 13.43 7.77
CA ALA A 181 0.89 13.62 9.13
C ALA A 181 0.11 14.95 9.26
N SER A 182 -0.91 14.97 10.08
CA SER A 182 -1.90 16.04 10.26
C SER A 182 -2.97 16.20 9.17
N LYS A 183 -2.97 15.40 8.10
CA LYS A 183 -3.91 15.57 6.96
C LYS A 183 -5.03 14.54 6.93
N GLU A 184 -4.81 13.32 7.39
CA GLU A 184 -5.85 12.29 7.45
C GLU A 184 -6.60 12.37 8.80
N ALA A 185 -7.91 12.63 8.78
CA ALA A 185 -8.69 12.77 10.01
C ALA A 185 -8.79 11.47 10.81
N SER A 186 -8.98 10.34 10.14
CA SER A 186 -9.02 9.00 10.75
C SER A 186 -8.63 7.93 9.74
N GLY A 187 -9.46 7.74 8.71
CA GLY A 187 -9.38 6.59 7.82
C GLY A 187 -10.06 5.37 8.44
N THR A 188 -10.54 4.47 7.60
CA THR A 188 -11.14 3.19 8.01
C THR A 188 -10.43 2.00 7.37
N GLY A 189 -9.70 2.22 6.29
CA GLY A 189 -8.99 1.18 5.56
C GLY A 189 -7.94 0.48 6.42
N ASN A 190 -7.11 1.23 7.15
CA ASN A 190 -6.08 0.71 8.04
C ASN A 190 -6.63 -0.30 9.06
N MET A 191 -7.77 0.00 9.70
CA MET A 191 -8.42 -0.94 10.63
C MET A 191 -8.89 -2.21 9.92
N LYS A 192 -9.48 -2.10 8.71
CA LYS A 192 -9.95 -3.25 7.92
C LYS A 192 -8.80 -4.15 7.49
N PHE A 193 -7.70 -3.58 7.06
CA PHE A 193 -6.49 -4.31 6.68
C PHE A 193 -5.90 -5.06 7.88
N MET A 194 -5.76 -4.39 9.02
CA MET A 194 -5.20 -4.99 10.23
C MET A 194 -6.07 -6.12 10.77
N LEU A 195 -7.39 -5.98 10.78
CA LEU A 195 -8.33 -7.06 11.15
C LEU A 195 -8.25 -8.27 10.20
N ASN A 196 -7.73 -8.09 9.00
CA ASN A 196 -7.45 -9.17 8.04
C ASN A 196 -5.99 -9.64 8.07
N GLY A 197 -5.22 -9.26 9.09
CA GLY A 197 -3.85 -9.72 9.32
C GLY A 197 -2.81 -9.08 8.39
N ALA A 198 -3.08 -7.90 7.84
CA ALA A 198 -2.06 -7.10 7.16
C ALA A 198 -1.25 -6.29 8.16
N VAL A 199 0.05 -6.18 7.94
CA VAL A 199 0.92 -5.27 8.70
C VAL A 199 0.79 -3.87 8.11
N THR A 200 0.61 -2.88 8.96
CA THR A 200 0.58 -1.47 8.53
C THR A 200 1.99 -0.92 8.39
N LEU A 201 2.30 -0.35 7.22
CA LEU A 201 3.39 0.59 7.01
C LEU A 201 2.76 1.99 6.92
N GLY A 202 3.09 2.89 7.83
CA GLY A 202 2.38 4.14 7.91
C GLY A 202 3.12 5.26 8.62
N THR A 203 2.44 6.37 8.73
CA THR A 203 2.84 7.57 9.47
C THR A 203 1.95 7.74 10.70
N MET A 204 2.40 8.56 11.66
CA MET A 204 1.61 8.91 12.84
C MET A 204 0.50 9.92 12.47
N ASP A 205 -0.50 9.41 11.73
CA ASP A 205 -1.63 10.19 11.22
C ASP A 205 -2.92 9.38 11.27
N GLY A 206 -4.05 10.04 11.45
CA GLY A 206 -5.37 9.41 11.51
C GLY A 206 -5.45 8.28 12.53
N ALA A 207 -6.12 7.19 12.18
CA ALA A 207 -6.27 6.04 13.07
C ALA A 207 -4.96 5.27 13.34
N ASN A 208 -3.87 5.52 12.60
CA ASN A 208 -2.58 4.88 12.89
C ASN A 208 -2.06 5.27 14.29
N VAL A 209 -2.40 6.45 14.79
CA VAL A 209 -2.02 6.90 16.14
C VAL A 209 -2.57 5.95 17.20
N GLU A 210 -3.89 5.70 17.17
CA GLU A 210 -4.55 4.79 18.10
C GLU A 210 -4.12 3.33 17.88
N ILE A 211 -4.01 2.91 16.62
CA ILE A 211 -3.57 1.55 16.27
C ILE A 211 -2.16 1.29 16.83
N SER A 212 -1.22 2.23 16.67
CA SER A 212 0.16 2.04 17.15
C SER A 212 0.24 1.92 18.67
N GLN A 213 -0.62 2.65 19.39
CA GLN A 213 -0.72 2.54 20.85
C GLN A 213 -1.30 1.19 21.30
N LEU A 214 -2.31 0.68 20.58
CA LEU A 214 -2.98 -0.58 20.91
C LEU A 214 -2.14 -1.81 20.58
N VAL A 215 -1.51 -1.85 19.41
CA VAL A 215 -0.77 -3.04 18.95
C VAL A 215 0.70 -3.06 19.42
N GLY A 216 1.24 -1.92 19.81
CA GLY A 216 2.65 -1.76 20.18
C GLY A 216 3.60 -1.67 18.98
N LYS A 217 4.78 -1.12 19.24
CA LYS A 217 5.78 -0.77 18.20
C LYS A 217 6.29 -1.98 17.39
N ASP A 218 6.23 -3.17 17.95
CA ASP A 218 6.72 -4.40 17.31
C ASP A 218 5.74 -4.96 16.26
N ASN A 219 4.52 -4.42 16.18
CA ASN A 219 3.45 -4.94 15.35
C ASN A 219 2.98 -3.93 14.25
N ILE A 220 3.70 -2.82 14.10
CA ILE A 220 3.42 -1.78 13.10
C ILE A 220 4.72 -1.10 12.70
N TYR A 221 4.86 -0.74 11.42
CA TYR A 221 5.98 0.04 10.94
C TYR A 221 5.56 1.51 10.79
N ILE A 222 6.14 2.37 11.62
CA ILE A 222 5.88 3.82 11.60
C ILE A 222 7.15 4.55 11.17
N PHE A 223 7.00 5.51 10.27
CA PHE A 223 8.09 6.38 9.82
C PHE A 223 7.60 7.82 9.62
N GLY A 224 8.56 8.72 9.42
CA GLY A 224 8.30 10.14 9.18
C GLY A 224 8.09 10.93 10.47
N GLU A 225 7.80 12.19 10.31
CA GLU A 225 7.61 13.16 11.37
C GLU A 225 6.25 13.04 12.04
N SER A 226 6.14 13.56 13.26
CA SER A 226 4.86 13.66 13.97
C SER A 226 3.96 14.75 13.35
N SER A 227 2.67 14.73 13.70
CA SER A 227 1.75 15.77 13.25
C SER A 227 2.16 17.16 13.73
N GLU A 228 2.71 17.25 14.93
CA GLU A 228 3.19 18.52 15.52
C GLU A 228 4.38 19.07 14.72
N GLN A 229 5.34 18.23 14.37
CA GLN A 229 6.50 18.62 13.57
C GLN A 229 6.08 19.08 12.17
N VAL A 230 5.17 18.37 11.53
CA VAL A 230 4.64 18.77 10.21
C VAL A 230 3.89 20.10 10.27
N ILE A 231 3.08 20.32 11.32
CA ILE A 231 2.39 21.60 11.53
C ILE A 231 3.40 22.73 11.73
N GLU A 232 4.45 22.50 12.53
CA GLU A 232 5.51 23.47 12.76
C GLU A 232 6.23 23.86 11.47
N HIS A 233 6.49 22.90 10.55
CA HIS A 233 7.05 23.19 9.23
C HIS A 233 6.13 24.06 8.38
N TYR A 234 4.81 23.83 8.44
CA TYR A 234 3.85 24.70 7.75
C TYR A 234 3.84 26.13 8.33
N GLU A 235 3.92 26.28 9.67
CA GLU A 235 3.93 27.59 10.33
C GLU A 235 5.21 28.37 10.04
N LYS A 236 6.34 27.67 10.02
CA LYS A 236 7.67 28.27 9.75
C LYS A 236 7.95 28.45 8.26
N ALA A 237 7.24 27.73 7.39
CA ALA A 237 7.49 27.67 5.94
C ALA A 237 8.95 27.33 5.62
N ASP A 238 9.55 26.39 6.39
CA ASP A 238 10.97 26.03 6.32
C ASP A 238 11.25 24.71 5.59
N TYR A 239 10.20 24.01 5.12
CA TYR A 239 10.33 22.81 4.30
C TYR A 239 10.47 23.17 2.81
N CYS A 240 11.50 22.63 2.17
CA CYS A 240 11.73 22.77 0.73
C CYS A 240 12.06 21.39 0.13
N SER A 241 11.19 20.87 -0.75
CA SER A 241 11.37 19.57 -1.41
C SER A 241 12.65 19.53 -2.26
N ARG A 242 13.00 20.65 -2.90
CA ARG A 242 14.22 20.80 -3.70
C ARG A 242 15.50 20.54 -2.90
N ASP A 243 15.53 20.91 -1.63
CA ASP A 243 16.69 20.68 -0.77
C ASP A 243 16.99 19.18 -0.61
N PHE A 244 15.95 18.36 -0.47
CA PHE A 244 16.09 16.91 -0.38
C PHE A 244 16.49 16.30 -1.73
N TYR A 245 15.89 16.77 -2.81
CA TYR A 245 16.24 16.37 -4.16
C TYR A 245 17.72 16.67 -4.49
N GLU A 246 18.23 17.84 -4.11
CA GLU A 246 19.61 18.24 -4.39
C GLU A 246 20.65 17.52 -3.50
N LYS A 247 20.28 17.24 -2.25
CA LYS A 247 21.21 16.68 -1.25
C LYS A 247 21.26 15.15 -1.24
N ASP A 248 20.18 14.47 -1.61
CA ASP A 248 20.08 13.00 -1.58
C ASP A 248 20.08 12.43 -3.00
N GLU A 249 21.18 11.76 -3.37
CA GLU A 249 21.35 11.16 -4.69
C GLU A 249 20.29 10.07 -4.98
N ARG A 250 19.86 9.34 -3.98
CA ARG A 250 18.84 8.29 -4.13
C ARG A 250 17.48 8.89 -4.47
N ILE A 251 17.10 9.98 -3.78
CA ILE A 251 15.88 10.73 -4.08
C ILE A 251 15.97 11.31 -5.49
N ARG A 252 17.05 12.00 -5.81
CA ARG A 252 17.26 12.58 -7.14
C ARG A 252 17.13 11.54 -8.24
N ARG A 253 17.81 10.39 -8.13
CA ARG A 253 17.74 9.31 -9.12
C ARG A 253 16.31 8.81 -9.34
N ALA A 254 15.54 8.62 -8.26
CA ALA A 254 14.16 8.15 -8.35
C ALA A 254 13.25 9.21 -8.99
N VAL A 255 13.43 10.48 -8.66
CA VAL A 255 12.66 11.60 -9.21
C VAL A 255 13.00 11.83 -10.68
N ASP A 256 14.29 11.87 -11.04
CA ASP A 256 14.75 12.06 -12.42
C ASP A 256 14.30 10.91 -13.35
N PHE A 257 14.17 9.71 -12.80
CA PHE A 257 13.67 8.57 -13.55
C PHE A 257 12.25 8.78 -14.12
N ILE A 258 11.43 9.61 -13.47
CA ILE A 258 10.09 9.95 -13.96
C ILE A 258 10.14 10.57 -15.37
N VAL A 259 11.18 11.34 -15.64
CA VAL A 259 11.42 11.98 -16.96
C VAL A 259 12.57 11.33 -17.72
N GLY A 260 12.96 10.12 -17.33
CA GLY A 260 13.93 9.29 -18.03
C GLY A 260 13.36 8.68 -19.31
N ASN A 261 14.24 8.30 -20.23
CA ASN A 261 13.86 7.74 -21.53
C ASN A 261 12.94 6.52 -21.41
N GLU A 262 13.12 5.71 -20.38
CA GLU A 262 12.34 4.49 -20.13
C GLU A 262 10.84 4.82 -19.96
N LEU A 263 10.51 5.79 -19.11
CA LEU A 263 9.12 6.17 -18.89
C LEU A 263 8.58 7.11 -19.97
N LEU A 264 9.41 7.99 -20.52
CA LEU A 264 8.99 8.88 -21.63
C LEU A 264 8.68 8.10 -22.91
N SER A 265 9.27 6.92 -23.11
CA SER A 265 8.95 6.06 -24.26
C SER A 265 7.59 5.34 -24.14
N ILE A 266 7.04 5.26 -22.93
CA ILE A 266 5.80 4.56 -22.60
C ILE A 266 4.66 5.56 -22.39
N GLY A 267 4.95 6.64 -21.64
CA GLY A 267 3.96 7.58 -21.15
C GLY A 267 3.91 8.92 -21.88
N SER A 268 2.93 9.73 -21.49
CA SER A 268 2.82 11.11 -21.95
C SER A 268 3.89 11.99 -21.31
N GLU A 269 4.75 12.56 -22.13
CA GLU A 269 5.81 13.50 -21.69
C GLU A 269 5.24 14.67 -20.90
N GLU A 270 4.09 15.25 -21.33
CA GLU A 270 3.43 16.35 -20.63
C GLU A 270 3.07 15.99 -19.19
N HIS A 271 2.45 14.84 -18.98
CA HIS A 271 2.00 14.39 -17.67
C HIS A 271 3.19 14.07 -16.73
N LEU A 272 4.21 13.38 -17.26
CA LEU A 272 5.40 13.00 -16.49
C LEU A 272 6.25 14.22 -16.12
N ARG A 273 6.44 15.17 -17.03
CA ARG A 273 7.18 16.42 -16.76
C ARG A 273 6.45 17.30 -15.75
N ARG A 274 5.13 17.41 -15.85
CA ARG A 274 4.34 18.19 -14.89
C ARG A 274 4.45 17.59 -13.48
N LEU A 275 4.33 16.25 -13.35
CA LEU A 275 4.48 15.58 -12.06
C LEU A 275 5.90 15.72 -11.50
N HIS A 276 6.93 15.56 -12.34
CA HIS A 276 8.32 15.80 -11.93
C HIS A 276 8.52 17.22 -11.40
N HIS A 277 8.01 18.22 -12.13
CA HIS A 277 8.09 19.62 -11.70
C HIS A 277 7.43 19.83 -10.33
N GLU A 278 6.22 19.29 -10.13
CA GLU A 278 5.48 19.39 -8.87
C GLU A 278 6.22 18.75 -7.68
N ILE A 279 6.91 17.63 -7.89
CA ILE A 279 7.69 16.97 -6.85
C ILE A 279 8.92 17.78 -6.45
N VAL A 280 9.54 18.50 -7.38
CA VAL A 280 10.81 19.23 -7.15
C VAL A 280 10.57 20.70 -6.75
N SER A 281 9.37 21.25 -6.95
CA SER A 281 9.05 22.68 -6.71
C SER A 281 9.00 23.08 -5.21
#